data_1c6d97c2bf828314efb641769a32776b
#
_entry.id   1c6d97c2bf828314efb641769a32776b
#
_cell.length_a   1.000
_cell.length_b   1.000
_cell.length_c   1.000
_cell.angle_alpha   90.00
_cell.angle_beta   90.00
_cell.angle_gamma   90.00
#
_symmetry.space_group_name_H-M   'P 1'
#
loop_
_entity.id
_entity.type
_entity.pdbx_description
1 polymer ?
#
loop_
_entity_poly.entity_id
_entity_poly.type
_entity_poly.pdbx_seq_one_letter_code
_entity_poly.pdbx_strand_id
1 'polypeptide(L)'
;MIDFEETEFQLRTEKVQKNMFENNVDAILLCTEPEVRYFTGFRSLFWQSPTRPWFVVIPKNGKPIAIIPDIGRDLMARTWIDDIRTWPSPRREDEGISLLVEVLEGAKNIGILMGEEASLRMPLEDFEKLKSKIDGTFSDCSKIIKKVRLIKSEKEILILKNICSVANRSFDRANRLFFSGQPLNEAFREFKITLLEEGAEEVPYLVGGAGRDGYVDVISPPSSKPLENGDILMLDTGSTLKGYFCDFDRNWAIGTASDIAKRAYSKLHKVTELALDEIRPGMTCEEVFKLINNDLGGGSSNIGRMGHGIGIQLTEYPSLMLNDETVLKENMVITIEPSMSYGEGLMMVHEENICIRDGKPELLTKRAAEELPIIR
;
A
#
# COMPACT_ATOMS: atom_id res chain seq x y z
N MET A 1 14.46 16.75 -0.41
CA MET A 1 13.39 17.60 0.15
C MET A 1 12.54 16.70 1.02
N ILE A 2 12.20 17.12 2.24
CA ILE A 2 11.31 16.36 3.13
C ILE A 2 9.89 16.56 2.62
N ASP A 3 9.08 15.50 2.53
CA ASP A 3 7.72 15.56 1.98
C ASP A 3 6.71 16.22 2.93
N PHE A 4 7.05 16.32 4.23
CA PHE A 4 6.23 16.92 5.29
C PHE A 4 7.09 17.87 6.14
N GLU A 5 6.43 18.78 6.85
CA GLU A 5 7.08 19.62 7.87
C GLU A 5 7.51 18.75 9.08
N GLU A 6 8.52 19.22 9.82
CA GLU A 6 9.04 18.52 11.01
C GLU A 6 7.93 18.20 12.03
N THR A 7 6.97 19.09 12.19
CA THR A 7 5.80 18.90 13.08
C THR A 7 4.99 17.65 12.78
N GLU A 8 4.89 17.23 11.52
CA GLU A 8 4.21 15.99 11.13
C GLU A 8 4.94 14.76 11.67
N PHE A 9 6.26 14.70 11.49
CA PHE A 9 7.08 13.59 12.01
C PHE A 9 7.12 13.56 13.54
N GLN A 10 7.15 14.73 14.16
CA GLN A 10 7.04 14.85 15.62
C GLN A 10 5.73 14.25 16.13
N LEU A 11 4.58 14.62 15.55
CA LEU A 11 3.27 14.08 15.91
C LEU A 11 3.18 12.56 15.72
N ARG A 12 3.76 12.02 14.64
CA ARG A 12 3.85 10.57 14.41
C ARG A 12 4.66 9.88 15.50
N THR A 13 5.80 10.48 15.87
CA THR A 13 6.67 9.96 16.93
C THR A 13 5.99 10.02 18.30
N GLU A 14 5.32 11.11 18.65
CA GLU A 14 4.57 11.23 19.89
C GLU A 14 3.44 10.20 19.98
N LYS A 15 2.71 9.96 18.88
CA LYS A 15 1.67 8.93 18.83
C LYS A 15 2.22 7.52 19.09
N VAL A 16 3.36 7.17 18.49
CA VAL A 16 3.96 5.85 18.71
C VAL A 16 4.51 5.74 20.12
N GLN A 17 5.17 6.76 20.67
CA GLN A 17 5.71 6.77 22.03
C GLN A 17 4.61 6.64 23.09
N LYS A 18 3.46 7.28 22.87
CA LYS A 18 2.29 7.07 23.73
C LYS A 18 1.85 5.60 23.74
N ASN A 19 1.75 4.97 22.56
CA ASN A 19 1.40 3.55 22.48
C ASN A 19 2.51 2.64 23.07
N MET A 20 3.79 3.01 22.93
CA MET A 20 4.91 2.31 23.58
C MET A 20 4.76 2.34 25.11
N PHE A 21 4.45 3.51 25.67
CA PHE A 21 4.21 3.66 27.10
C PHE A 21 3.07 2.76 27.58
N GLU A 22 1.93 2.76 26.87
CA GLU A 22 0.77 1.92 27.21
C GLU A 22 1.06 0.42 27.16
N ASN A 23 2.07 -0.01 26.37
CA ASN A 23 2.47 -1.41 26.17
C ASN A 23 3.82 -1.78 26.81
N ASN A 24 4.38 -0.90 27.65
CA ASN A 24 5.68 -1.11 28.33
C ASN A 24 6.84 -1.42 27.35
N VAL A 25 6.88 -0.75 26.19
CA VAL A 25 7.95 -0.85 25.20
C VAL A 25 8.95 0.29 25.42
N ASP A 26 10.24 -0.02 25.59
CA ASP A 26 11.30 0.97 25.85
C ASP A 26 11.87 1.56 24.56
N ALA A 27 11.95 0.77 23.50
CA ALA A 27 12.43 1.20 22.19
C ALA A 27 11.75 0.38 21.10
N ILE A 28 11.59 0.96 19.90
CA ILE A 28 11.16 0.23 18.69
C ILE A 28 12.28 0.29 17.67
N LEU A 29 12.71 -0.87 17.17
CA LEU A 29 13.64 -1.00 16.07
C LEU A 29 12.87 -1.17 14.76
N LEU A 30 13.07 -0.25 13.83
CA LEU A 30 12.51 -0.26 12.48
C LEU A 30 13.62 -0.46 11.46
N CYS A 31 13.39 -1.29 10.45
CA CYS A 31 14.38 -1.60 9.41
C CYS A 31 13.78 -1.78 8.01
N THR A 32 12.49 -1.53 7.84
CA THR A 32 11.82 -1.58 6.53
C THR A 32 11.58 -0.18 6.00
N GLU A 33 11.53 -0.04 4.67
CA GLU A 33 11.42 1.26 4.00
C GLU A 33 10.20 2.07 4.43
N PRO A 34 8.99 1.52 4.50
CA PRO A 34 7.81 2.29 4.85
C PRO A 34 7.89 2.93 6.23
N GLU A 35 8.35 2.19 7.23
CA GLU A 35 8.45 2.69 8.60
C GLU A 35 9.59 3.70 8.76
N VAL A 36 10.77 3.40 8.22
CA VAL A 36 11.89 4.35 8.24
C VAL A 36 11.45 5.67 7.60
N ARG A 37 10.84 5.60 6.43
CA ARG A 37 10.34 6.78 5.73
C ARG A 37 9.23 7.51 6.52
N TYR A 38 8.27 6.77 7.07
CA TYR A 38 7.14 7.34 7.81
C TYR A 38 7.57 8.17 9.01
N PHE A 39 8.62 7.74 9.73
CA PHE A 39 9.10 8.41 10.93
C PHE A 39 10.24 9.40 10.69
N THR A 40 10.93 9.32 9.56
CA THR A 40 12.11 10.18 9.31
C THR A 40 11.96 11.10 8.09
N GLY A 41 11.14 10.74 7.12
CA GLY A 41 11.12 11.37 5.80
C GLY A 41 12.27 10.94 4.88
N PHE A 42 13.09 9.96 5.30
CA PHE A 42 14.18 9.44 4.49
C PHE A 42 13.65 8.69 3.28
N ARG A 43 13.89 9.23 2.09
CA ARG A 43 13.45 8.66 0.82
C ARG A 43 14.62 8.37 -0.09
N SER A 44 14.82 7.11 -0.43
CA SER A 44 15.92 6.64 -1.27
C SER A 44 15.48 5.41 -2.07
N LEU A 45 15.95 5.29 -3.31
CA LEU A 45 15.84 4.05 -4.10
C LEU A 45 16.85 2.98 -3.66
N PHE A 46 17.74 3.30 -2.74
CA PHE A 46 18.80 2.40 -2.30
C PHE A 46 18.30 1.18 -1.51
N TRP A 47 17.02 1.14 -1.17
CA TRP A 47 16.31 -0.02 -0.63
C TRP A 47 16.36 -1.26 -1.54
N GLN A 48 16.59 -1.06 -2.84
CA GLN A 48 16.78 -2.15 -3.79
C GLN A 48 18.08 -2.95 -3.54
N SER A 49 19.03 -2.38 -2.79
CA SER A 49 20.25 -3.10 -2.39
C SER A 49 19.99 -3.94 -1.13
N PRO A 50 20.03 -5.28 -1.20
CA PRO A 50 19.78 -6.13 -0.04
C PRO A 50 20.92 -6.11 1.00
N THR A 51 22.11 -5.68 0.59
CA THR A 51 23.36 -5.80 1.38
C THR A 51 23.59 -4.65 2.36
N ARG A 52 22.70 -3.68 2.44
CA ARG A 52 22.86 -2.50 3.28
C ARG A 52 21.63 -2.29 4.14
N PRO A 53 21.66 -2.72 5.42
CA PRO A 53 20.55 -2.50 6.33
C PRO A 53 20.45 -1.01 6.70
N TRP A 54 19.24 -0.56 6.92
CA TRP A 54 18.88 0.78 7.37
C TRP A 54 18.09 0.62 8.65
N PHE A 55 18.57 1.17 9.72
CA PHE A 55 17.92 1.06 11.01
C PHE A 55 17.48 2.41 11.52
N VAL A 56 16.30 2.45 12.13
CA VAL A 56 15.82 3.58 12.92
C VAL A 56 15.34 3.03 14.26
N VAL A 57 15.81 3.60 15.33
CA VAL A 57 15.33 3.30 16.69
C VAL A 57 14.48 4.45 17.16
N ILE A 58 13.24 4.16 17.55
CA ILE A 58 12.37 5.11 18.24
C ILE A 58 12.50 4.83 19.74
N PRO A 59 13.14 5.72 20.51
CA PRO A 59 13.22 5.60 21.95
C PRO A 59 11.89 5.98 22.59
N LYS A 60 11.65 5.59 23.84
CA LYS A 60 10.44 5.98 24.59
C LYS A 60 10.25 7.49 24.75
N ASN A 61 11.32 8.27 24.61
CA ASN A 61 11.29 9.74 24.62
C ASN A 61 12.32 10.31 23.66
N GLY A 62 12.05 11.48 23.09
CA GLY A 62 12.94 12.18 22.18
C GLY A 62 12.74 11.80 20.70
N LYS A 63 13.64 12.27 19.84
CA LYS A 63 13.58 12.01 18.40
C LYS A 63 14.04 10.58 18.06
N PRO A 64 13.61 10.02 16.93
CA PRO A 64 14.20 8.79 16.41
C PRO A 64 15.70 8.93 16.14
N ILE A 65 16.41 7.83 16.25
CA ILE A 65 17.87 7.73 16.03
C ILE A 65 18.07 6.89 14.76
N ALA A 66 18.84 7.42 13.81
CA ALA A 66 19.18 6.68 12.60
C ALA A 66 20.54 5.98 12.75
N ILE A 67 20.58 4.68 12.45
CA ILE A 67 21.79 3.87 12.39
C ILE A 67 21.89 3.30 11.00
N ILE A 68 22.74 3.90 10.16
CA ILE A 68 22.68 3.68 8.70
C ILE A 68 24.10 3.60 8.09
N PRO A 69 24.25 2.98 6.90
CA PRO A 69 25.50 3.06 6.14
C PRO A 69 25.90 4.52 5.85
N ASP A 70 27.23 4.81 5.87
CA ASP A 70 27.78 6.16 5.61
C ASP A 70 27.25 6.78 4.31
N ILE A 71 26.99 5.99 3.30
CA ILE A 71 26.46 6.49 2.02
C ILE A 71 25.12 7.22 2.18
N GLY A 72 24.36 6.95 3.25
CA GLY A 72 23.07 7.58 3.53
C GLY A 72 23.15 8.82 4.42
N ARG A 73 24.31 9.12 5.01
CA ARG A 73 24.51 10.20 5.99
C ARG A 73 23.97 11.55 5.52
N ASP A 74 24.41 12.01 4.37
CA ASP A 74 24.04 13.33 3.85
C ASP A 74 22.57 13.44 3.48
N LEU A 75 21.94 12.34 3.07
CA LEU A 75 20.52 12.32 2.79
C LEU A 75 19.72 12.33 4.10
N MET A 76 20.10 11.52 5.09
CA MET A 76 19.45 11.49 6.41
C MET A 76 19.60 12.85 7.13
N ALA A 77 20.74 13.50 7.03
CA ALA A 77 20.99 14.82 7.62
C ALA A 77 20.10 15.94 7.04
N ARG A 78 19.42 15.71 5.91
CA ARG A 78 18.42 16.62 5.36
C ARG A 78 17.00 16.34 5.87
N THR A 79 16.84 15.34 6.72
CA THR A 79 15.58 15.05 7.41
C THR A 79 15.55 15.76 8.77
N TRP A 80 14.56 15.48 9.58
CA TRP A 80 14.44 16.06 10.92
C TRP A 80 15.23 15.32 12.01
N ILE A 81 15.98 14.27 11.62
CA ILE A 81 16.76 13.42 12.53
C ILE A 81 18.09 14.07 12.88
N ASP A 82 18.37 14.19 14.18
CA ASP A 82 19.59 14.84 14.70
C ASP A 82 20.69 13.80 15.02
N ASP A 83 20.35 12.64 15.62
CA ASP A 83 21.32 11.57 15.96
C ASP A 83 21.40 10.58 14.77
N ILE A 84 22.49 10.68 14.03
CA ILE A 84 22.77 9.84 12.86
C ILE A 84 24.09 9.13 13.07
N ARG A 85 24.04 7.83 13.33
CA ARG A 85 25.20 6.97 13.53
C ARG A 85 25.45 6.16 12.29
N THR A 86 26.71 6.08 11.86
CA THR A 86 27.02 5.46 10.57
C THR A 86 28.22 4.55 10.63
N TRP A 87 28.31 3.64 9.67
CA TRP A 87 29.48 2.77 9.47
C TRP A 87 29.76 2.62 7.96
N PRO A 88 31.02 2.31 7.57
CA PRO A 88 31.40 2.06 6.19
C PRO A 88 30.90 0.69 5.72
N SER A 89 29.66 0.62 5.21
CA SER A 89 29.06 -0.61 4.67
C SER A 89 29.50 -0.82 3.20
N PRO A 90 29.75 -2.06 2.72
CA PRO A 90 29.53 -3.33 3.43
C PRO A 90 30.72 -3.68 4.35
N ARG A 91 30.42 -4.21 5.53
CA ARG A 91 31.41 -4.66 6.50
C ARG A 91 30.99 -6.02 7.09
N ARG A 92 31.67 -7.08 6.67
CA ARG A 92 31.27 -8.46 6.99
C ARG A 92 31.16 -8.76 8.48
N GLU A 93 32.04 -8.17 9.27
CA GLU A 93 32.11 -8.43 10.70
C GLU A 93 30.98 -7.74 11.47
N ASP A 94 30.53 -6.58 10.96
CA ASP A 94 29.57 -5.74 11.69
C ASP A 94 28.83 -4.75 10.74
N GLU A 95 27.68 -5.11 10.27
CA GLU A 95 26.79 -4.24 9.50
C GLU A 95 25.92 -3.38 10.42
N GLY A 96 26.57 -2.62 11.32
CA GLY A 96 25.91 -1.65 12.22
C GLY A 96 25.34 -2.26 13.50
N ILE A 97 25.58 -3.55 13.78
CA ILE A 97 25.05 -4.23 14.95
C ILE A 97 25.63 -3.65 16.24
N SER A 98 26.93 -3.34 16.28
CA SER A 98 27.55 -2.71 17.47
C SER A 98 26.90 -1.35 17.78
N LEU A 99 26.61 -0.53 16.77
CA LEU A 99 25.94 0.75 16.95
C LEU A 99 24.48 0.57 17.43
N LEU A 100 23.77 -0.46 16.94
CA LEU A 100 22.45 -0.81 17.46
C LEU A 100 22.51 -1.21 18.94
N VAL A 101 23.50 -2.01 19.34
CA VAL A 101 23.69 -2.42 20.74
C VAL A 101 23.88 -1.19 21.62
N GLU A 102 24.74 -0.24 21.21
CA GLU A 102 24.94 1.03 21.94
C GLU A 102 23.65 1.84 22.10
N VAL A 103 22.84 1.94 21.04
CA VAL A 103 21.58 2.72 21.07
C VAL A 103 20.52 2.04 21.93
N LEU A 104 20.50 0.71 21.94
CA LEU A 104 19.53 -0.10 22.68
C LEU A 104 19.98 -0.44 24.10
N GLU A 105 21.15 0.05 24.53
CA GLU A 105 21.67 -0.20 25.87
C GLU A 105 20.67 0.25 26.95
N GLY A 106 20.38 -0.63 27.89
CA GLY A 106 19.45 -0.38 28.99
C GLY A 106 17.95 -0.54 28.63
N ALA A 107 17.61 -0.71 27.38
CA ALA A 107 16.23 -1.07 26.98
C ALA A 107 15.93 -2.53 27.40
N LYS A 108 14.84 -2.73 28.14
CA LYS A 108 14.42 -4.06 28.62
C LYS A 108 13.38 -4.72 27.72
N ASN A 109 12.52 -3.94 27.10
CA ASN A 109 11.53 -4.42 26.14
C ASN A 109 11.66 -3.65 24.83
N ILE A 110 12.14 -4.33 23.79
CA ILE A 110 12.42 -3.78 22.48
C ILE A 110 11.37 -4.30 21.49
N GLY A 111 10.58 -3.36 20.94
CA GLY A 111 9.60 -3.68 19.92
C GLY A 111 10.26 -3.85 18.55
N ILE A 112 9.87 -4.89 17.83
CA ILE A 112 10.18 -5.07 16.40
C ILE A 112 8.96 -5.54 15.65
N LEU A 113 8.97 -5.43 14.32
CA LEU A 113 7.87 -5.90 13.49
C LEU A 113 8.00 -7.41 13.25
N MET A 114 7.23 -8.22 13.97
CA MET A 114 7.26 -9.69 13.93
C MET A 114 5.91 -10.29 13.56
N GLY A 115 4.86 -9.49 13.63
CA GLY A 115 3.48 -9.95 13.49
C GLY A 115 3.03 -10.10 12.04
N GLU A 116 1.74 -10.31 11.89
CA GLU A 116 1.07 -10.47 10.60
C GLU A 116 1.30 -9.25 9.68
N GLU A 117 1.54 -9.52 8.40
CA GLU A 117 1.83 -8.50 7.35
C GLU A 117 3.03 -7.59 7.69
N ALA A 118 3.95 -8.08 8.51
CA ALA A 118 5.17 -7.37 8.88
C ALA A 118 6.41 -8.14 8.41
N SER A 119 7.54 -7.45 8.35
CA SER A 119 8.81 -8.06 7.97
C SER A 119 9.98 -7.41 8.70
N LEU A 120 11.05 -8.18 8.85
CA LEU A 120 12.33 -7.72 9.37
C LEU A 120 13.35 -7.70 8.21
N ARG A 121 13.75 -6.50 7.76
CA ARG A 121 14.71 -6.34 6.67
C ARG A 121 16.15 -6.28 7.21
N MET A 122 16.61 -7.40 7.75
CA MET A 122 18.00 -7.63 8.12
C MET A 122 18.30 -9.13 8.03
N PRO A 123 19.56 -9.54 7.85
CA PRO A 123 19.93 -10.95 7.93
C PRO A 123 19.54 -11.54 9.30
N LEU A 124 18.98 -12.75 9.29
CA LEU A 124 18.61 -13.43 10.54
C LEU A 124 19.81 -13.64 11.45
N GLU A 125 20.99 -13.94 10.89
CA GLU A 125 22.25 -14.07 11.65
C GLU A 125 22.60 -12.76 12.40
N ASP A 126 22.40 -11.61 11.77
CA ASP A 126 22.65 -10.31 12.40
C ASP A 126 21.62 -10.02 13.51
N PHE A 127 20.38 -10.45 13.31
CA PHE A 127 19.37 -10.37 14.37
C PHE A 127 19.73 -11.25 15.58
N GLU A 128 20.18 -12.48 15.35
CA GLU A 128 20.63 -13.35 16.43
C GLU A 128 21.91 -12.81 17.15
N LYS A 129 22.84 -12.19 16.40
CA LYS A 129 23.98 -11.46 16.99
C LYS A 129 23.50 -10.31 17.87
N LEU A 130 22.53 -9.51 17.40
CA LEU A 130 21.96 -8.42 18.18
C LEU A 130 21.33 -8.95 19.48
N LYS A 131 20.49 -9.97 19.40
CA LYS A 131 19.86 -10.61 20.55
C LYS A 131 20.86 -11.11 21.58
N SER A 132 21.97 -11.67 21.13
CA SER A 132 23.01 -12.22 22.04
C SER A 132 23.78 -11.15 22.81
N LYS A 133 23.75 -9.89 22.36
CA LYS A 133 24.48 -8.76 22.93
C LYS A 133 23.65 -7.82 23.80
N ILE A 134 22.34 -7.98 23.78
CA ILE A 134 21.40 -7.11 24.50
C ILE A 134 20.80 -7.85 25.68
N ASP A 135 20.85 -7.22 26.87
CA ASP A 135 20.17 -7.70 28.09
C ASP A 135 18.69 -7.20 28.10
N GLY A 136 17.95 -7.55 27.11
CA GLY A 136 16.54 -7.19 26.91
C GLY A 136 15.80 -8.24 26.13
N THR A 137 14.47 -8.10 26.07
CA THR A 137 13.61 -8.99 25.30
C THR A 137 13.07 -8.28 24.07
N PHE A 138 12.96 -9.02 22.96
CA PHE A 138 12.30 -8.54 21.74
C PHE A 138 10.86 -9.01 21.73
N SER A 139 9.94 -8.08 21.45
CA SER A 139 8.51 -8.34 21.40
C SER A 139 7.90 -7.77 20.11
N ASP A 140 6.76 -8.33 19.69
CA ASP A 140 6.05 -7.80 18.53
C ASP A 140 5.42 -6.44 18.82
N CYS A 141 5.73 -5.45 18.01
CA CYS A 141 5.11 -4.12 18.02
C CYS A 141 4.31 -3.79 16.75
N SER A 142 4.06 -4.77 15.89
CA SER A 142 3.34 -4.56 14.61
C SER A 142 1.99 -3.86 14.83
N LYS A 143 1.25 -4.25 15.87
CA LYS A 143 -0.03 -3.61 16.22
C LYS A 143 0.12 -2.13 16.60
N ILE A 144 1.22 -1.75 17.24
CA ILE A 144 1.50 -0.34 17.59
C ILE A 144 1.69 0.48 16.32
N ILE A 145 2.52 0.00 15.40
CA ILE A 145 2.80 0.69 14.13
C ILE A 145 1.56 0.75 13.25
N LYS A 146 0.83 -0.38 13.10
CA LYS A 146 -0.44 -0.44 12.37
C LYS A 146 -1.42 0.62 12.89
N LYS A 147 -1.61 0.71 14.23
CA LYS A 147 -2.51 1.68 14.87
C LYS A 147 -2.12 3.14 14.60
N VAL A 148 -0.83 3.45 14.55
CA VAL A 148 -0.35 4.82 14.28
C VAL A 148 -0.57 5.21 12.83
N ARG A 149 -0.39 4.28 11.88
CA ARG A 149 -0.56 4.49 10.43
C ARG A 149 -2.02 4.43 9.96
N LEU A 150 -2.90 3.84 10.77
CA LEU A 150 -4.30 3.58 10.44
C LEU A 150 -5.06 4.87 10.10
N ILE A 151 -4.92 5.90 10.92
CA ILE A 151 -5.59 7.19 10.76
C ILE A 151 -4.63 8.16 10.07
N LYS A 152 -4.92 8.51 8.84
CA LYS A 152 -4.10 9.41 8.03
C LYS A 152 -4.28 10.87 8.47
N SER A 153 -3.22 11.65 8.40
CA SER A 153 -3.33 13.10 8.51
C SER A 153 -3.96 13.68 7.23
N GLU A 154 -4.53 14.88 7.31
CA GLU A 154 -5.07 15.56 6.13
C GLU A 154 -3.97 15.81 5.06
N LYS A 155 -2.71 15.95 5.48
CA LYS A 155 -1.57 16.07 4.55
C LYS A 155 -1.30 14.75 3.81
N GLU A 156 -1.41 13.61 4.48
CA GLU A 156 -1.31 12.28 3.85
C GLU A 156 -2.49 12.06 2.88
N ILE A 157 -3.70 12.39 3.28
CA ILE A 157 -4.91 12.28 2.45
C ILE A 157 -4.78 13.14 1.19
N LEU A 158 -4.22 14.35 1.29
CA LEU A 158 -3.99 15.20 0.13
C LEU A 158 -3.01 14.56 -0.89
N ILE A 159 -1.96 13.89 -0.41
CA ILE A 159 -1.03 13.16 -1.29
C ILE A 159 -1.75 12.01 -1.98
N LEU A 160 -2.54 11.23 -1.22
CA LEU A 160 -3.35 10.12 -1.76
C LEU A 160 -4.34 10.60 -2.82
N LYS A 161 -5.04 11.71 -2.61
CA LYS A 161 -5.90 12.34 -3.61
C LYS A 161 -5.14 12.73 -4.88
N ASN A 162 -3.95 13.29 -4.71
CA ASN A 162 -3.14 13.74 -5.84
C ASN A 162 -2.67 12.55 -6.68
N ILE A 163 -2.20 11.45 -6.08
CA ILE A 163 -1.80 10.27 -6.84
C ILE A 163 -2.99 9.57 -7.50
N CYS A 164 -4.13 9.47 -6.83
CA CYS A 164 -5.38 9.00 -7.47
C CYS A 164 -5.76 9.88 -8.67
N SER A 165 -5.59 11.20 -8.57
CA SER A 165 -5.85 12.13 -9.69
C SER A 165 -4.90 11.90 -10.87
N VAL A 166 -3.61 11.62 -10.61
CA VAL A 166 -2.63 11.25 -11.65
C VAL A 166 -3.07 9.98 -12.38
N ALA A 167 -3.40 8.92 -11.63
CA ALA A 167 -3.85 7.67 -12.22
C ALA A 167 -5.19 7.82 -12.97
N ASN A 168 -6.14 8.62 -12.46
CA ASN A 168 -7.39 8.93 -13.16
C ASN A 168 -7.15 9.57 -14.54
N ARG A 169 -6.25 10.57 -14.61
CA ARG A 169 -5.91 11.21 -15.91
C ARG A 169 -5.27 10.21 -16.88
N SER A 170 -4.48 9.28 -16.36
CA SER A 170 -3.88 8.21 -17.15
C SER A 170 -4.93 7.24 -17.69
N PHE A 171 -5.87 6.82 -16.86
CA PHE A 171 -7.01 5.98 -17.28
C PHE A 171 -7.94 6.70 -18.28
N ASP A 172 -8.16 8.01 -18.13
CA ASP A 172 -8.95 8.80 -19.09
C ASP A 172 -8.35 8.82 -20.51
N ARG A 173 -7.06 8.47 -20.66
CA ARG A 173 -6.39 8.34 -21.96
C ARG A 173 -6.55 6.97 -22.62
N ALA A 174 -7.24 6.01 -22.00
CA ALA A 174 -7.37 4.61 -22.46
C ALA A 174 -7.76 4.48 -23.96
N ASN A 175 -8.73 5.25 -24.44
CA ASN A 175 -9.15 5.23 -25.84
C ASN A 175 -8.08 5.70 -26.85
N ARG A 176 -6.98 6.29 -26.38
CA ARG A 176 -5.83 6.70 -27.21
C ARG A 176 -4.65 5.76 -27.05
N LEU A 177 -4.62 5.00 -25.98
CA LEU A 177 -3.51 4.12 -25.61
C LEU A 177 -3.71 2.69 -26.10
N PHE A 178 -4.96 2.22 -26.10
CA PHE A 178 -5.25 0.82 -26.35
C PHE A 178 -6.03 0.62 -27.65
N PHE A 179 -5.75 -0.47 -28.37
CA PHE A 179 -6.41 -0.81 -29.63
C PHE A 179 -6.34 -2.31 -29.92
N SER A 180 -7.23 -2.80 -30.74
CA SER A 180 -7.24 -4.18 -31.21
C SER A 180 -5.97 -4.50 -32.03
N GLY A 181 -5.30 -5.60 -31.74
CA GLY A 181 -4.04 -6.01 -32.35
C GLY A 181 -2.80 -5.55 -31.59
N GLN A 182 -2.92 -4.69 -30.59
CA GLN A 182 -1.80 -4.27 -29.75
C GLN A 182 -1.37 -5.40 -28.83
N PRO A 183 -0.08 -5.75 -28.76
CA PRO A 183 0.43 -6.71 -27.76
C PRO A 183 0.16 -6.22 -26.33
N LEU A 184 -0.28 -7.13 -25.44
CA LEU A 184 -0.65 -6.77 -24.07
C LEU A 184 0.54 -6.14 -23.32
N ASN A 185 1.76 -6.63 -23.50
CA ASN A 185 2.97 -6.05 -22.89
C ASN A 185 3.27 -4.63 -23.39
N GLU A 186 2.87 -4.27 -24.61
CA GLU A 186 2.95 -2.89 -25.11
C GLU A 186 1.89 -2.01 -24.46
N ALA A 187 0.65 -2.50 -24.33
CA ALA A 187 -0.41 -1.77 -23.63
C ALA A 187 0.00 -1.41 -22.18
N PHE A 188 0.58 -2.37 -21.45
CA PHE A 188 1.13 -2.12 -20.11
C PHE A 188 2.26 -1.09 -20.10
N ARG A 189 3.19 -1.19 -21.07
CA ARG A 189 4.30 -0.24 -21.20
C ARG A 189 3.78 1.19 -21.45
N GLU A 190 2.87 1.35 -22.41
CA GLU A 190 2.30 2.65 -22.75
C GLU A 190 1.52 3.25 -21.57
N PHE A 191 0.79 2.44 -20.83
CA PHE A 191 0.09 2.90 -19.64
C PHE A 191 1.06 3.32 -18.54
N LYS A 192 2.14 2.56 -18.31
CA LYS A 192 3.19 2.90 -17.35
C LYS A 192 3.89 4.22 -17.71
N ILE A 193 4.19 4.43 -18.99
CA ILE A 193 4.75 5.71 -19.48
C ILE A 193 3.76 6.84 -19.21
N THR A 194 2.49 6.61 -19.49
CA THR A 194 1.44 7.62 -19.28
C THR A 194 1.31 8.02 -17.80
N LEU A 195 1.38 7.08 -16.87
CA LEU A 195 1.36 7.37 -15.44
C LEU A 195 2.52 8.30 -15.04
N LEU A 196 3.73 8.04 -15.56
CA LEU A 196 4.89 8.91 -15.32
C LEU A 196 4.73 10.28 -15.97
N GLU A 197 4.21 10.37 -17.19
CA GLU A 197 3.91 11.65 -17.87
C GLU A 197 2.88 12.48 -17.12
N GLU A 198 1.87 11.84 -16.53
CA GLU A 198 0.82 12.52 -15.75
C GLU A 198 1.29 12.94 -14.34
N GLY A 199 2.47 12.51 -13.92
CA GLY A 199 3.13 12.99 -12.71
C GLY A 199 3.30 11.98 -11.58
N ALA A 200 3.14 10.68 -11.83
CA ALA A 200 3.59 9.66 -10.87
C ALA A 200 5.12 9.72 -10.72
N GLU A 201 5.63 9.57 -9.52
CA GLU A 201 7.08 9.50 -9.30
C GLU A 201 7.61 8.11 -9.68
N GLU A 202 6.86 7.07 -9.37
CA GLU A 202 7.16 5.68 -9.68
C GLU A 202 5.90 4.88 -9.94
N VAL A 203 6.05 3.76 -10.66
CA VAL A 203 4.99 2.78 -10.91
C VAL A 203 5.53 1.41 -10.49
N PRO A 204 5.63 1.15 -9.18
CA PRO A 204 6.18 -0.11 -8.67
C PRO A 204 5.22 -1.29 -8.85
N TYR A 205 3.94 -1.02 -8.97
CA TYR A 205 2.89 -2.03 -9.17
C TYR A 205 2.02 -1.63 -10.38
N LEU A 206 1.94 -2.53 -11.33
CA LEU A 206 1.02 -2.48 -12.46
C LEU A 206 0.76 -3.91 -12.89
N VAL A 207 -0.44 -4.38 -12.65
CA VAL A 207 -0.89 -5.73 -12.98
C VAL A 207 -2.17 -5.68 -13.79
N GLY A 208 -2.68 -6.82 -14.19
CA GLY A 208 -3.91 -6.92 -14.95
C GLY A 208 -3.88 -8.07 -15.95
N GLY A 209 -4.88 -8.12 -16.79
CA GLY A 209 -5.02 -9.18 -17.77
C GLY A 209 -5.94 -8.79 -18.92
N ALA A 210 -5.95 -9.60 -19.95
CA ALA A 210 -6.88 -9.50 -21.03
C ALA A 210 -7.30 -10.87 -21.56
N GLY A 211 -8.57 -11.01 -21.91
CA GLY A 211 -9.08 -12.22 -22.50
C GLY A 211 -10.52 -12.08 -22.96
N ARG A 212 -10.93 -13.05 -23.80
CA ARG A 212 -12.27 -13.09 -24.38
C ARG A 212 -13.33 -13.14 -23.29
N ASP A 213 -14.23 -12.16 -23.31
CA ASP A 213 -15.32 -12.02 -22.36
C ASP A 213 -14.92 -11.82 -20.89
N GLY A 214 -13.64 -11.79 -20.56
CA GLY A 214 -13.07 -11.66 -19.22
C GLY A 214 -11.64 -12.17 -19.16
N TYR A 215 -11.07 -12.22 -17.96
CA TYR A 215 -9.72 -12.68 -17.70
C TYR A 215 -9.73 -13.73 -16.59
N VAL A 216 -8.67 -14.56 -16.53
CA VAL A 216 -8.52 -15.63 -15.54
C VAL A 216 -7.38 -15.38 -14.56
N ASP A 217 -6.53 -14.41 -14.87
CA ASP A 217 -5.31 -14.09 -14.14
C ASP A 217 -5.10 -12.57 -14.15
N VAL A 218 -4.83 -12.03 -12.99
CA VAL A 218 -4.67 -10.57 -12.78
C VAL A 218 -3.31 -10.19 -12.20
N ILE A 219 -2.42 -11.18 -11.99
CA ILE A 219 -1.11 -10.94 -11.37
C ILE A 219 0.08 -11.35 -12.24
N SER A 220 -0.16 -12.08 -13.33
CA SER A 220 0.95 -12.50 -14.22
C SER A 220 1.51 -11.31 -14.99
N PRO A 221 2.81 -11.33 -15.31
CA PRO A 221 3.40 -10.38 -16.23
C PRO A 221 2.69 -10.40 -17.58
N PRO A 222 2.51 -9.23 -18.24
CA PRO A 222 1.80 -9.16 -19.49
C PRO A 222 2.56 -9.90 -20.60
N SER A 223 1.82 -10.71 -21.38
CA SER A 223 2.35 -11.47 -22.51
C SER A 223 2.43 -10.61 -23.78
N SER A 224 3.06 -11.18 -24.83
CA SER A 224 3.03 -10.61 -26.19
C SER A 224 1.75 -10.93 -26.98
N LYS A 225 0.76 -11.60 -26.35
CA LYS A 225 -0.52 -11.89 -27.01
C LYS A 225 -1.21 -10.56 -27.39
N PRO A 226 -1.65 -10.40 -28.64
CA PRO A 226 -2.36 -9.21 -29.05
C PRO A 226 -3.76 -9.16 -28.43
N LEU A 227 -4.23 -7.95 -28.12
CA LEU A 227 -5.61 -7.68 -27.76
C LEU A 227 -6.52 -7.98 -28.95
N GLU A 228 -7.58 -8.72 -28.74
CA GLU A 228 -8.52 -9.12 -29.78
C GLU A 228 -9.90 -8.49 -29.57
N ASN A 229 -10.67 -8.36 -30.65
CA ASN A 229 -12.06 -7.90 -30.54
C ASN A 229 -12.87 -8.86 -29.66
N GLY A 230 -13.50 -8.32 -28.60
CA GLY A 230 -14.24 -9.11 -27.60
C GLY A 230 -13.42 -9.42 -26.33
N ASP A 231 -12.15 -9.04 -26.28
CA ASP A 231 -11.37 -9.12 -25.05
C ASP A 231 -11.83 -8.08 -24.03
N ILE A 232 -11.78 -8.42 -22.76
CA ILE A 232 -11.86 -7.49 -21.64
C ILE A 232 -10.46 -7.26 -21.15
N LEU A 233 -9.98 -6.03 -21.26
CA LEU A 233 -8.72 -5.56 -20.72
C LEU A 233 -8.96 -4.98 -19.33
N MET A 234 -8.18 -5.41 -18.35
CA MET A 234 -8.12 -4.80 -17.02
C MET A 234 -6.69 -4.37 -16.72
N LEU A 235 -6.53 -3.17 -16.19
CA LEU A 235 -5.28 -2.66 -15.63
C LEU A 235 -5.55 -2.16 -14.23
N ASP A 236 -4.69 -2.57 -13.31
CA ASP A 236 -4.68 -2.20 -11.91
C ASP A 236 -3.33 -1.58 -11.57
N THR A 237 -3.33 -0.39 -10.96
CA THR A 237 -2.10 0.37 -10.72
C THR A 237 -1.93 0.83 -9.29
N GLY A 238 -0.76 0.50 -8.73
CA GLY A 238 -0.19 1.06 -7.51
C GLY A 238 0.93 2.06 -7.83
N SER A 239 0.62 3.15 -8.52
CA SER A 239 1.57 4.25 -8.75
C SER A 239 1.76 5.10 -7.49
N THR A 240 2.89 5.80 -7.39
CA THR A 240 3.24 6.54 -6.17
C THR A 240 3.53 8.02 -6.42
N LEU A 241 3.17 8.82 -5.42
CA LEU A 241 3.58 10.22 -5.28
C LEU A 241 4.05 10.43 -3.83
N LYS A 242 5.23 11.00 -3.66
CA LYS A 242 5.86 11.16 -2.33
C LYS A 242 5.83 9.86 -1.52
N GLY A 243 5.89 8.69 -2.23
CA GLY A 243 5.87 7.35 -1.71
C GLY A 243 4.55 6.83 -1.15
N TYR A 244 3.48 7.56 -1.30
CA TYR A 244 2.13 7.10 -1.04
C TYR A 244 1.54 6.50 -2.32
N PHE A 245 0.83 5.40 -2.17
CA PHE A 245 0.24 4.65 -3.26
C PHE A 245 -1.19 5.09 -3.56
N CYS A 246 -1.61 5.05 -4.84
CA CYS A 246 -2.99 4.71 -5.18
C CYS A 246 -3.07 3.21 -5.44
N ASP A 247 -4.27 2.65 -5.42
CA ASP A 247 -4.52 1.24 -5.73
C ASP A 247 -5.92 1.09 -6.28
N PHE A 248 -6.05 1.01 -7.60
CA PHE A 248 -7.35 0.81 -8.23
C PHE A 248 -7.24 0.38 -9.68
N ASP A 249 -8.23 -0.37 -10.12
CA ASP A 249 -8.35 -0.92 -11.46
C ASP A 249 -9.34 -0.17 -12.36
N ARG A 250 -9.21 -0.42 -13.65
CA ARG A 250 -10.24 -0.10 -14.66
C ARG A 250 -10.32 -1.19 -15.71
N ASN A 251 -11.55 -1.39 -16.20
CA ASN A 251 -11.88 -2.40 -17.18
C ASN A 251 -12.40 -1.78 -18.48
N TRP A 252 -12.04 -2.35 -19.62
CA TRP A 252 -12.51 -1.97 -20.95
C TRP A 252 -12.74 -3.19 -21.81
N ALA A 253 -13.76 -3.13 -22.69
CA ALA A 253 -13.90 -4.08 -23.78
C ALA A 253 -13.17 -3.57 -25.03
N ILE A 254 -12.48 -4.46 -25.73
CA ILE A 254 -11.82 -4.16 -26.99
C ILE A 254 -12.81 -4.43 -28.14
N GLY A 255 -13.17 -3.40 -28.90
CA GLY A 255 -14.10 -3.46 -30.04
C GLY A 255 -15.53 -3.72 -29.63
N THR A 256 -15.83 -4.87 -29.03
CA THR A 256 -17.20 -5.26 -28.62
C THR A 256 -17.17 -5.87 -27.21
N ALA A 257 -18.31 -5.79 -26.52
CA ALA A 257 -18.50 -6.45 -25.21
C ALA A 257 -19.66 -7.44 -25.30
N SER A 258 -19.44 -8.66 -24.82
CA SER A 258 -20.51 -9.64 -24.69
C SER A 258 -21.50 -9.30 -23.58
N ASP A 259 -22.70 -9.87 -23.63
CA ASP A 259 -23.71 -9.65 -22.59
C ASP A 259 -23.29 -10.22 -21.24
N ILE A 260 -22.47 -11.28 -21.21
CA ILE A 260 -21.98 -11.85 -19.94
C ILE A 260 -20.99 -10.88 -19.26
N ALA A 261 -20.07 -10.31 -20.02
CA ALA A 261 -19.11 -9.31 -19.51
C ALA A 261 -19.83 -8.03 -19.03
N LYS A 262 -20.80 -7.53 -19.82
CA LYS A 262 -21.62 -6.36 -19.42
C LYS A 262 -22.38 -6.59 -18.12
N ARG A 263 -23.00 -7.79 -17.94
CA ARG A 263 -23.69 -8.14 -16.70
C ARG A 263 -22.75 -8.23 -15.51
N ALA A 264 -21.57 -8.84 -15.67
CA ALA A 264 -20.57 -8.92 -14.61
C ALA A 264 -20.11 -7.51 -14.19
N TYR A 265 -19.76 -6.66 -15.16
CA TYR A 265 -19.37 -5.27 -14.91
C TYR A 265 -20.47 -4.48 -14.18
N SER A 266 -21.72 -4.54 -14.69
CA SER A 266 -22.85 -3.84 -14.08
C SER A 266 -23.14 -4.33 -12.64
N LYS A 267 -22.94 -5.63 -12.37
CA LYS A 267 -23.11 -6.17 -11.02
C LYS A 267 -22.08 -5.61 -10.07
N LEU A 268 -20.79 -5.63 -10.45
CA LEU A 268 -19.70 -5.06 -9.65
C LEU A 268 -19.87 -3.55 -9.46
N HIS A 269 -20.25 -2.82 -10.50
CA HIS A 269 -20.53 -1.39 -10.39
C HIS A 269 -21.60 -1.12 -9.32
N LYS A 270 -22.72 -1.84 -9.34
CA LYS A 270 -23.80 -1.69 -8.35
C LYS A 270 -23.37 -2.04 -6.93
N VAL A 271 -22.60 -3.12 -6.77
CA VAL A 271 -22.07 -3.52 -5.46
C VAL A 271 -21.14 -2.45 -4.88
N THR A 272 -20.29 -1.88 -5.74
CA THR A 272 -19.42 -0.76 -5.32
C THR A 272 -20.25 0.48 -4.95
N GLU A 273 -21.30 0.82 -5.71
CA GLU A 273 -22.21 1.93 -5.36
C GLU A 273 -22.86 1.69 -3.98
N LEU A 274 -23.38 0.47 -3.76
CA LEU A 274 -23.95 0.10 -2.46
C LEU A 274 -22.94 0.30 -1.33
N ALA A 275 -21.69 -0.15 -1.52
CA ALA A 275 -20.63 0.02 -0.53
C ALA A 275 -20.35 1.53 -0.27
N LEU A 276 -20.24 2.35 -1.32
CA LEU A 276 -20.05 3.81 -1.21
C LEU A 276 -21.24 4.49 -0.50
N ASP A 277 -22.44 3.97 -0.69
CA ASP A 277 -23.65 4.52 -0.08
C ASP A 277 -23.82 4.12 1.38
N GLU A 278 -23.36 2.94 1.79
CA GLU A 278 -23.66 2.37 3.11
C GLU A 278 -22.49 2.44 4.11
N ILE A 279 -21.23 2.49 3.65
CA ILE A 279 -20.06 2.56 4.55
C ILE A 279 -20.09 3.82 5.39
N ARG A 280 -19.92 3.64 6.73
CA ARG A 280 -19.90 4.73 7.72
C ARG A 280 -18.83 4.48 8.77
N PRO A 281 -18.33 5.55 9.42
CA PRO A 281 -17.59 5.39 10.66
C PRO A 281 -18.40 4.58 11.68
N GLY A 282 -17.75 3.71 12.42
CA GLY A 282 -18.39 2.82 13.40
C GLY A 282 -18.69 1.40 12.89
N MET A 283 -18.77 1.19 11.58
CA MET A 283 -18.85 -0.17 11.02
C MET A 283 -17.52 -0.91 11.21
N THR A 284 -17.56 -2.20 11.36
CA THR A 284 -16.36 -3.05 11.35
C THR A 284 -15.99 -3.45 9.92
N CYS A 285 -14.71 -3.79 9.72
CA CYS A 285 -14.24 -4.31 8.42
C CYS A 285 -14.99 -5.58 8.01
N GLU A 286 -15.34 -6.45 8.97
CA GLU A 286 -16.16 -7.63 8.71
C GLU A 286 -17.59 -7.27 8.26
N GLU A 287 -18.21 -6.24 8.83
CA GLU A 287 -19.54 -5.78 8.39
C GLU A 287 -19.50 -5.26 6.96
N VAL A 288 -18.47 -4.51 6.58
CA VAL A 288 -18.27 -4.06 5.19
C VAL A 288 -18.05 -5.25 4.25
N PHE A 289 -17.20 -6.20 4.64
CA PHE A 289 -17.04 -7.43 3.88
C PHE A 289 -18.37 -8.15 3.65
N LYS A 290 -19.17 -8.33 4.70
CA LYS A 290 -20.50 -9.00 4.61
C LYS A 290 -21.48 -8.22 3.73
N LEU A 291 -21.48 -6.89 3.82
CA LEU A 291 -22.30 -6.02 2.96
C LEU A 291 -22.02 -6.30 1.49
N ILE A 292 -20.75 -6.24 1.09
CA ILE A 292 -20.31 -6.46 -0.31
C ILE A 292 -20.57 -7.91 -0.74
N ASN A 293 -20.17 -8.88 0.06
CA ASN A 293 -20.30 -10.31 -0.26
C ASN A 293 -21.74 -10.78 -0.41
N ASN A 294 -22.64 -10.29 0.43
CA ASN A 294 -24.08 -10.63 0.36
C ASN A 294 -24.70 -10.10 -0.92
N ASP A 295 -24.40 -8.89 -1.32
CA ASP A 295 -24.92 -8.33 -2.58
C ASP A 295 -24.31 -9.00 -3.81
N LEU A 296 -23.07 -9.50 -3.74
CA LEU A 296 -22.49 -10.36 -4.80
C LEU A 296 -23.19 -11.71 -4.90
N GLY A 297 -24.02 -12.09 -3.92
CA GLY A 297 -24.75 -13.36 -3.90
C GLY A 297 -23.98 -14.49 -3.20
N GLY A 298 -23.02 -14.18 -2.35
CA GLY A 298 -22.24 -15.16 -1.57
C GLY A 298 -21.28 -16.02 -2.40
N GLY A 299 -21.14 -15.72 -3.69
CA GLY A 299 -20.36 -16.52 -4.65
C GLY A 299 -18.91 -16.09 -4.84
N SER A 300 -18.42 -15.11 -4.07
CA SER A 300 -17.03 -14.61 -4.16
C SER A 300 -16.02 -15.47 -3.41
N SER A 301 -16.30 -16.74 -3.26
CA SER A 301 -15.74 -17.65 -2.27
C SER A 301 -14.22 -17.88 -2.29
N ASN A 302 -13.47 -17.38 -3.27
CA ASN A 302 -12.02 -17.56 -3.35
C ASN A 302 -11.24 -16.29 -3.04
N ILE A 303 -11.90 -15.17 -2.70
CA ILE A 303 -11.25 -13.92 -2.40
C ILE A 303 -11.29 -13.73 -0.89
N GLY A 304 -10.12 -13.64 -0.29
CA GLY A 304 -9.99 -13.54 1.15
C GLY A 304 -10.49 -12.22 1.72
N ARG A 305 -10.57 -11.15 0.89
CA ARG A 305 -10.95 -9.80 1.31
C ARG A 305 -11.63 -9.04 0.16
N MET A 306 -12.34 -7.96 0.50
CA MET A 306 -13.03 -7.04 -0.41
C MET A 306 -12.47 -5.61 -0.35
N GLY A 307 -11.22 -5.49 0.07
CA GLY A 307 -10.50 -4.22 0.24
C GLY A 307 -9.51 -4.26 1.39
N HIS A 308 -8.67 -3.26 1.46
CA HIS A 308 -7.63 -3.11 2.47
C HIS A 308 -7.27 -1.64 2.73
N GLY A 309 -6.52 -1.39 3.79
CA GLY A 309 -5.91 -0.09 4.02
C GLY A 309 -4.86 0.23 2.96
N ILE A 310 -4.70 1.49 2.63
CA ILE A 310 -3.69 1.99 1.70
C ILE A 310 -3.01 3.24 2.26
N GLY A 311 -1.76 3.47 1.88
CA GLY A 311 -1.00 4.64 2.33
C GLY A 311 0.42 4.64 1.81
N ILE A 312 1.39 4.58 2.71
CA ILE A 312 2.82 4.51 2.37
C ILE A 312 3.23 3.10 1.88
N GLN A 313 2.34 2.12 2.02
CA GLN A 313 2.42 0.81 1.37
C GLN A 313 1.18 0.61 0.51
N LEU A 314 1.32 -0.22 -0.54
CA LEU A 314 0.21 -0.61 -1.41
C LEU A 314 -0.90 -1.25 -0.57
N THR A 315 -0.54 -2.24 0.23
CA THR A 315 -1.44 -2.88 1.18
C THR A 315 -1.04 -2.51 2.61
N GLU A 316 -1.98 -1.95 3.35
CA GLU A 316 -1.88 -1.66 4.78
C GLU A 316 -3.07 -2.27 5.53
N TYR A 317 -2.91 -2.35 6.87
CA TYR A 317 -4.03 -2.64 7.75
C TYR A 317 -5.09 -1.52 7.70
N PRO A 318 -6.42 -1.84 7.77
CA PRO A 318 -7.03 -3.15 7.99
C PRO A 318 -7.31 -3.90 6.68
N SER A 319 -7.89 -5.11 6.80
CA SER A 319 -8.46 -5.85 5.66
C SER A 319 -9.97 -5.96 5.79
N LEU A 320 -10.71 -5.68 4.71
CA LEU A 320 -12.16 -5.91 4.65
C LEU A 320 -12.41 -7.40 4.44
N MET A 321 -12.38 -8.19 5.52
CA MET A 321 -12.47 -9.64 5.50
C MET A 321 -13.23 -10.18 6.70
N LEU A 322 -13.55 -11.46 6.66
CA LEU A 322 -14.14 -12.16 7.81
C LEU A 322 -13.19 -12.13 9.01
N ASN A 323 -13.76 -11.96 10.20
CA ASN A 323 -13.06 -11.88 11.49
C ASN A 323 -12.12 -10.67 11.67
N ASP A 324 -12.15 -9.65 10.79
CA ASP A 324 -11.52 -8.36 11.07
C ASP A 324 -12.53 -7.43 11.75
N GLU A 325 -12.45 -7.35 13.08
CA GLU A 325 -13.31 -6.52 13.94
C GLU A 325 -12.85 -5.05 14.02
N THR A 326 -11.91 -4.64 13.18
CA THR A 326 -11.42 -3.24 13.16
C THR A 326 -12.56 -2.30 12.83
N VAL A 327 -12.83 -1.39 13.74
CA VAL A 327 -13.85 -0.36 13.56
C VAL A 327 -13.35 0.76 12.67
N LEU A 328 -14.06 1.05 11.59
CA LEU A 328 -13.78 2.15 10.69
C LEU A 328 -13.91 3.49 11.43
N LYS A 329 -12.92 4.35 11.22
CA LYS A 329 -12.85 5.69 11.82
C LYS A 329 -12.57 6.72 10.75
N GLU A 330 -12.96 7.94 11.02
CA GLU A 330 -12.65 9.08 10.17
C GLU A 330 -11.14 9.15 9.87
N ASN A 331 -10.82 9.52 8.62
CA ASN A 331 -9.46 9.59 8.08
C ASN A 331 -8.74 8.24 7.89
N MET A 332 -9.43 7.13 8.01
CA MET A 332 -8.94 5.88 7.40
C MET A 332 -9.06 5.98 5.89
N VAL A 333 -8.03 5.54 5.17
CA VAL A 333 -8.07 5.40 3.72
C VAL A 333 -7.96 3.93 3.39
N ILE A 334 -8.93 3.43 2.63
CA ILE A 334 -9.05 2.02 2.27
C ILE A 334 -9.40 1.87 0.79
N THR A 335 -9.12 0.70 0.23
CA THR A 335 -9.68 0.28 -1.04
C THR A 335 -11.03 -0.39 -0.83
N ILE A 336 -11.88 -0.40 -1.86
CA ILE A 336 -13.05 -1.26 -2.01
C ILE A 336 -12.86 -2.01 -3.30
N GLU A 337 -12.61 -3.32 -3.23
CA GLU A 337 -12.21 -4.16 -4.37
C GLU A 337 -13.09 -5.41 -4.55
N PRO A 338 -14.42 -5.24 -4.74
CA PRO A 338 -15.27 -6.38 -5.03
C PRO A 338 -14.85 -7.06 -6.32
N SER A 339 -14.81 -8.38 -6.29
CA SER A 339 -14.56 -9.18 -7.48
C SER A 339 -15.53 -10.34 -7.55
N MET A 340 -15.76 -10.85 -8.73
CA MET A 340 -16.62 -12.00 -8.95
C MET A 340 -16.08 -12.91 -10.04
N SER A 341 -16.32 -14.22 -9.85
CA SER A 341 -16.14 -15.21 -10.90
C SER A 341 -17.45 -15.39 -11.68
N TYR A 342 -17.33 -15.57 -12.99
CA TYR A 342 -18.46 -15.83 -13.88
C TYR A 342 -18.05 -16.69 -15.06
N GLY A 343 -19.01 -17.28 -15.75
CA GLY A 343 -18.72 -18.19 -16.83
C GLY A 343 -17.82 -19.35 -16.41
N GLU A 344 -16.93 -19.78 -17.29
CA GLU A 344 -16.00 -20.90 -17.07
C GLU A 344 -14.62 -20.35 -16.60
N GLY A 345 -14.52 -19.97 -15.32
CA GLY A 345 -13.26 -19.49 -14.72
C GLY A 345 -12.88 -18.05 -15.04
N LEU A 346 -13.76 -17.29 -15.68
CA LEU A 346 -13.57 -15.86 -15.89
C LEU A 346 -13.80 -15.09 -14.59
N MET A 347 -13.07 -13.99 -14.43
CA MET A 347 -13.24 -13.09 -13.31
C MET A 347 -13.27 -11.64 -13.77
N MET A 348 -13.82 -10.78 -12.92
CA MET A 348 -13.76 -9.31 -13.06
C MET A 348 -13.62 -8.70 -11.67
N VAL A 349 -12.86 -7.61 -11.60
CA VAL A 349 -12.63 -6.82 -10.38
C VAL A 349 -13.07 -5.39 -10.65
N HIS A 350 -13.56 -4.71 -9.63
CA HIS A 350 -13.71 -3.25 -9.60
C HIS A 350 -13.07 -2.72 -8.34
N GLU A 351 -12.25 -1.70 -8.46
CA GLU A 351 -11.56 -1.15 -7.31
C GLU A 351 -11.61 0.37 -7.27
N GLU A 352 -11.83 0.90 -6.07
CA GLU A 352 -11.86 2.34 -5.77
C GLU A 352 -11.13 2.63 -4.45
N ASN A 353 -10.49 3.79 -4.36
CA ASN A 353 -9.93 4.28 -3.09
C ASN A 353 -10.88 5.27 -2.44
N ILE A 354 -11.14 5.08 -1.16
CA ILE A 354 -12.00 5.96 -0.36
C ILE A 354 -11.33 6.41 0.93
N CYS A 355 -11.71 7.59 1.38
CA CYS A 355 -11.41 8.07 2.73
C CYS A 355 -12.67 8.06 3.57
N ILE A 356 -12.62 7.42 4.73
CA ILE A 356 -13.74 7.42 5.68
C ILE A 356 -13.90 8.83 6.25
N ARG A 357 -15.13 9.37 6.16
CA ARG A 357 -15.49 10.71 6.67
C ARG A 357 -16.73 10.62 7.55
N ASP A 358 -16.99 11.67 8.30
CA ASP A 358 -18.28 11.82 9.00
C ASP A 358 -19.42 11.83 7.97
N GLY A 359 -20.24 10.76 7.96
CA GLY A 359 -21.24 10.50 6.92
C GLY A 359 -20.74 9.54 5.83
N LYS A 360 -21.03 9.84 4.55
CA LYS A 360 -20.57 9.02 3.42
C LYS A 360 -19.07 9.12 3.23
N PRO A 361 -18.40 8.05 2.78
CA PRO A 361 -16.97 8.11 2.48
C PRO A 361 -16.69 9.09 1.33
N GLU A 362 -15.53 9.72 1.40
CA GLU A 362 -15.02 10.55 0.31
C GLU A 362 -14.33 9.66 -0.71
N LEU A 363 -14.81 9.63 -1.95
CA LEU A 363 -14.15 8.93 -3.05
C LEU A 363 -12.88 9.69 -3.46
N LEU A 364 -11.73 9.04 -3.45
CA LEU A 364 -10.45 9.63 -3.86
C LEU A 364 -10.17 9.41 -5.35
N THR A 365 -10.73 8.35 -5.93
CA THR A 365 -10.67 8.03 -7.35
C THR A 365 -11.83 8.69 -8.10
N LYS A 366 -11.73 8.79 -9.41
CA LYS A 366 -12.87 9.09 -10.28
C LYS A 366 -13.67 7.81 -10.46
N ARG A 367 -14.94 7.82 -10.09
CA ARG A 367 -15.80 6.64 -10.20
C ARG A 367 -15.72 6.01 -11.60
N ALA A 368 -15.58 4.69 -11.66
CA ALA A 368 -15.68 3.93 -12.90
C ALA A 368 -17.01 4.22 -13.62
N ALA A 369 -17.02 4.15 -14.95
CA ALA A 369 -18.24 4.36 -15.73
C ALA A 369 -19.33 3.34 -15.36
N GLU A 370 -20.61 3.74 -15.44
CA GLU A 370 -21.74 2.85 -15.13
C GLU A 370 -21.82 1.64 -16.08
N GLU A 371 -21.50 1.89 -17.36
CA GLU A 371 -21.43 0.85 -18.37
C GLU A 371 -19.99 0.52 -18.71
N LEU A 372 -19.71 -0.75 -19.04
CA LEU A 372 -18.39 -1.22 -19.47
C LEU A 372 -17.91 -0.43 -20.69
N PRO A 373 -16.85 0.40 -20.57
CA PRO A 373 -16.35 1.20 -21.68
C PRO A 373 -15.81 0.34 -22.83
N ILE A 374 -15.98 0.81 -24.07
CA ILE A 374 -15.54 0.11 -25.27
C ILE A 374 -14.44 0.92 -25.95
N ILE A 375 -13.27 0.31 -26.12
CA ILE A 375 -12.16 0.80 -26.92
C ILE A 375 -12.39 0.35 -28.37
N ARG A 376 -12.44 1.31 -29.29
CA ARG A 376 -12.74 1.09 -30.72
C ARG A 376 -11.49 1.10 -31.60
#